data_35bbfd86a139d8c0e37fe4f72dbc5a87
#
_entry.id   35bbfd86a139d8c0e37fe4f72dbc5a87
#
_cell.length_a   1.000
_cell.length_b   1.000
_cell.length_c   1.000
_cell.angle_alpha   90.00
_cell.angle_beta   90.00
_cell.angle_gamma   90.00
#
_symmetry.space_group_name_H-M   'P 1'
#
loop_
_entity.id
_entity.type
_entity.pdbx_description
1 polymer ?
#
loop_
_entity_poly.entity_id
_entity_poly.type
_entity_poly.pdbx_seq_one_letter_code
_entity_poly.pdbx_strand_id
1 'polypeptide(L)'
;MRKTILKWLILTSLIAYAVIAAIWAHGEARLHGCSGIDVTISNASSADTVTRQGVMEELSRYPRKIIGTPLERLNTRHIEKYLSSFSNFEDVECSLTTDGKLSVRITPMVPAIRVFDGDKSYYINKDGKVIESKASFFVDVPIVSGKFSKTFTPRQVLPVTRFIENDPVLSKLVGMVEASDPDNIILVPRIHGHVVNFGDTNRLEEKRRALITVYRKVMPYKGWEEYDTISVKFKGQVVATRRDKRPMEHGGIYDDDTDMEEATLPVVAAVNAE
;
A
#
# COMPACT_ATOMS: atom_id res chain seq x y z
N MET A 1 71.85 -30.61 0.97
CA MET A 1 71.43 -29.61 1.99
C MET A 1 71.43 -28.17 1.45
N ARG A 2 72.47 -27.64 0.87
CA ARG A 2 72.52 -26.25 0.34
C ARG A 2 71.41 -25.90 -0.70
N LYS A 3 71.12 -26.80 -1.62
CA LYS A 3 70.08 -26.60 -2.62
C LYS A 3 68.65 -26.60 -2.08
N THR A 4 68.41 -27.31 -0.98
CA THR A 4 67.12 -27.37 -0.31
C THR A 4 66.86 -26.10 0.50
N ILE A 5 67.88 -25.61 1.20
CA ILE A 5 67.81 -24.35 1.95
C ILE A 5 67.53 -23.16 0.99
N LEU A 6 68.21 -23.13 -0.16
CA LEU A 6 68.01 -22.09 -1.17
C LEU A 6 66.56 -22.09 -1.70
N LYS A 7 65.97 -23.27 -1.93
CA LYS A 7 64.57 -23.39 -2.38
C LYS A 7 63.56 -22.83 -1.36
N TRP A 8 63.80 -23.13 -0.10
CA TRP A 8 62.95 -22.61 0.98
C TRP A 8 63.09 -21.09 1.16
N LEU A 9 64.31 -20.53 1.02
CA LEU A 9 64.52 -19.07 1.05
C LEU A 9 63.82 -18.36 -0.13
N ILE A 10 63.84 -18.92 -1.31
CA ILE A 10 63.15 -18.37 -2.46
C ILE A 10 61.62 -18.43 -2.24
N LEU A 11 61.13 -19.55 -1.73
CA LEU A 11 59.68 -19.74 -1.49
C LEU A 11 59.17 -18.76 -0.44
N THR A 12 59.87 -18.57 0.67
CA THR A 12 59.48 -17.62 1.73
C THR A 12 59.56 -16.17 1.25
N SER A 13 60.56 -15.81 0.45
CA SER A 13 60.64 -14.49 -0.19
C SER A 13 59.44 -14.23 -1.13
N LEU A 14 59.02 -15.22 -1.91
CA LEU A 14 57.94 -15.11 -2.86
C LEU A 14 56.58 -14.98 -2.13
N ILE A 15 56.38 -15.72 -1.03
CA ILE A 15 55.22 -15.58 -0.17
C ILE A 15 55.16 -14.19 0.49
N ALA A 16 56.32 -13.72 1.05
CA ALA A 16 56.41 -12.39 1.65
C ALA A 16 56.08 -11.29 0.62
N TYR A 17 56.62 -11.39 -0.60
CA TYR A 17 56.30 -10.47 -1.67
C TYR A 17 54.83 -10.49 -2.03
N ALA A 18 54.20 -11.67 -2.16
CA ALA A 18 52.77 -11.80 -2.47
C ALA A 18 51.86 -11.18 -1.38
N VAL A 19 52.25 -11.37 -0.11
CA VAL A 19 51.54 -10.77 1.04
C VAL A 19 51.69 -9.24 1.02
N ILE A 20 52.88 -8.71 0.80
CA ILE A 20 53.10 -7.26 0.72
C ILE A 20 52.37 -6.67 -0.49
N ALA A 21 52.41 -7.30 -1.64
CA ALA A 21 51.70 -6.87 -2.83
C ALA A 21 50.16 -6.87 -2.60
N ALA A 22 49.61 -7.89 -1.92
CA ALA A 22 48.20 -7.96 -1.58
C ALA A 22 47.78 -6.85 -0.61
N ILE A 23 48.63 -6.54 0.38
CA ILE A 23 48.37 -5.44 1.35
C ILE A 23 48.38 -4.10 0.62
N TRP A 24 49.34 -3.89 -0.28
CA TRP A 24 49.42 -2.66 -1.09
C TRP A 24 48.22 -2.50 -2.04
N ALA A 25 47.87 -3.54 -2.76
CA ALA A 25 46.71 -3.52 -3.66
C ALA A 25 45.40 -3.24 -2.91
N HIS A 26 45.24 -3.78 -1.72
CA HIS A 26 44.08 -3.49 -0.86
C HIS A 26 44.10 -2.05 -0.30
N GLY A 27 45.29 -1.51 -0.02
CA GLY A 27 45.43 -0.14 0.49
C GLY A 27 45.06 0.93 -0.53
N GLU A 28 45.51 0.80 -1.77
CA GLU A 28 45.17 1.77 -2.82
C GLU A 28 43.70 1.74 -3.23
N ALA A 29 43.08 0.56 -3.29
CA ALA A 29 41.69 0.42 -3.66
C ALA A 29 40.75 1.15 -2.66
N ARG A 30 41.11 1.25 -1.37
CA ARG A 30 40.32 1.91 -0.33
C ARG A 30 40.46 3.42 -0.26
N LEU A 31 41.59 3.98 -0.78
CA LEU A 31 41.83 5.43 -0.81
C LEU A 31 41.14 6.12 -1.99
N HIS A 32 40.65 5.36 -2.97
CA HIS A 32 39.88 5.94 -4.08
C HIS A 32 38.53 6.49 -3.58
N GLY A 33 38.24 7.72 -3.98
CA GLY A 33 36.94 8.35 -3.69
C GLY A 33 35.81 7.62 -4.41
N CYS A 34 34.61 7.65 -3.84
CA CYS A 34 33.40 7.12 -4.47
C CYS A 34 33.24 7.73 -5.89
N SER A 35 33.32 6.89 -6.92
CA SER A 35 33.31 7.30 -8.33
C SER A 35 31.90 7.59 -8.85
N GLY A 36 30.85 7.07 -8.18
CA GLY A 36 29.47 7.23 -8.60
C GLY A 36 28.47 6.52 -7.70
N ILE A 37 27.21 6.68 -8.03
CA ILE A 37 26.07 6.03 -7.32
C ILE A 37 25.32 5.20 -8.35
N ASP A 38 25.09 3.93 -8.04
CA ASP A 38 24.24 3.04 -8.83
C ASP A 38 22.97 2.72 -8.05
N VAL A 39 21.80 3.11 -8.61
CA VAL A 39 20.50 2.91 -7.97
C VAL A 39 19.76 1.78 -8.69
N THR A 40 19.39 0.75 -7.93
CA THR A 40 18.57 -0.37 -8.38
C THR A 40 17.25 -0.37 -7.64
N ILE A 41 16.13 -0.41 -8.37
CA ILE A 41 14.79 -0.48 -7.81
C ILE A 41 14.30 -1.92 -7.96
N SER A 42 13.99 -2.57 -6.84
CA SER A 42 13.43 -3.92 -6.79
C SER A 42 11.94 -3.87 -7.07
N ASN A 43 11.36 -4.90 -7.70
CA ASN A 43 9.93 -5.01 -7.98
C ASN A 43 9.38 -3.83 -8.82
N ALA A 44 9.91 -3.65 -10.01
CA ALA A 44 9.55 -2.58 -10.95
C ALA A 44 8.06 -2.53 -11.38
N SER A 45 7.25 -3.54 -11.06
CA SER A 45 5.80 -3.53 -11.30
C SER A 45 5.01 -2.59 -10.37
N SER A 46 5.62 -2.15 -9.26
CA SER A 46 5.12 -1.06 -8.40
C SER A 46 5.86 0.26 -8.69
N ALA A 47 6.50 0.35 -9.84
CA ALA A 47 7.55 1.31 -10.18
C ALA A 47 7.08 2.78 -10.27
N ASP A 48 5.78 3.03 -10.35
CA ASP A 48 5.28 4.40 -10.45
C ASP A 48 5.46 5.20 -9.14
N THR A 49 5.77 4.51 -8.03
CA THR A 49 5.95 5.14 -6.72
C THR A 49 7.35 5.70 -6.49
N VAL A 50 8.37 5.09 -7.12
CA VAL A 50 9.79 5.42 -6.93
C VAL A 50 10.51 5.39 -8.25
N THR A 51 11.11 6.51 -8.65
CA THR A 51 11.95 6.59 -9.83
C THR A 51 13.40 6.70 -9.45
N ARG A 52 14.30 6.17 -10.31
CA ARG A 52 15.76 6.34 -10.14
C ARG A 52 16.15 7.83 -9.98
N GLN A 53 15.54 8.69 -10.77
CA GLN A 53 15.80 10.13 -10.71
C GLN A 53 15.37 10.73 -9.36
N GLY A 54 14.21 10.35 -8.83
CA GLY A 54 13.74 10.79 -7.52
C GLY A 54 14.67 10.35 -6.38
N VAL A 55 15.18 9.12 -6.44
CA VAL A 55 16.18 8.64 -5.47
C VAL A 55 17.49 9.42 -5.58
N MET A 56 17.97 9.70 -6.77
CA MET A 56 19.17 10.51 -6.98
C MET A 56 18.99 11.94 -6.46
N GLU A 57 17.80 12.51 -6.62
CA GLU A 57 17.48 13.84 -6.09
C GLU A 57 17.50 13.85 -4.56
N GLU A 58 16.91 12.84 -3.90
CA GLU A 58 16.98 12.73 -2.45
C GLU A 58 18.42 12.49 -1.96
N LEU A 59 19.22 11.68 -2.66
CA LEU A 59 20.63 11.51 -2.34
C LEU A 59 21.45 12.79 -2.54
N SER A 60 21.07 13.66 -3.47
CA SER A 60 21.71 14.97 -3.65
C SER A 60 21.47 15.91 -2.48
N ARG A 61 20.37 15.75 -1.76
CA ARG A 61 20.01 16.49 -0.53
C ARG A 61 20.64 15.91 0.74
N TYR A 62 21.33 14.77 0.62
CA TYR A 62 22.00 14.17 1.77
C TYR A 62 23.07 15.12 2.33
N PRO A 63 23.15 15.30 3.68
CA PRO A 63 23.97 16.36 4.28
C PRO A 63 25.48 16.25 4.04
N ARG A 64 25.94 15.09 3.59
CA ARG A 64 27.37 14.83 3.37
C ARG A 64 27.63 14.47 1.90
N LYS A 65 28.75 14.94 1.38
CA LYS A 65 29.17 14.62 0.02
C LYS A 65 29.44 13.10 -0.09
N ILE A 66 28.83 12.45 -1.08
CA ILE A 66 29.01 11.02 -1.35
C ILE A 66 30.10 10.84 -2.40
N ILE A 67 29.89 11.43 -3.59
CA ILE A 67 30.84 11.32 -4.71
C ILE A 67 32.16 12.02 -4.36
N GLY A 68 33.27 11.32 -4.56
CA GLY A 68 34.61 11.80 -4.23
C GLY A 68 35.02 11.61 -2.77
N THR A 69 34.14 11.14 -1.89
CA THR A 69 34.51 10.78 -0.51
C THR A 69 35.23 9.44 -0.51
N PRO A 70 36.35 9.29 0.21
CA PRO A 70 37.04 8.01 0.36
C PRO A 70 36.10 6.92 0.85
N LEU A 71 36.13 5.73 0.22
CA LEU A 71 35.21 4.63 0.53
C LEU A 71 35.22 4.23 2.01
N GLU A 72 36.37 4.31 2.68
CA GLU A 72 36.54 4.02 4.11
C GLU A 72 35.76 4.99 5.00
N ARG A 73 35.54 6.23 4.55
CA ARG A 73 34.84 7.27 5.29
C ARG A 73 33.35 7.32 4.97
N LEU A 74 32.93 6.52 3.97
CA LEU A 74 31.54 6.50 3.54
C LEU A 74 30.74 5.56 4.47
N ASN A 75 29.86 6.14 5.26
CA ASN A 75 29.01 5.36 6.18
C ASN A 75 27.70 4.96 5.47
N THR A 76 27.69 3.77 4.90
CA THR A 76 26.53 3.22 4.17
C THR A 76 25.30 3.10 5.07
N ARG A 77 25.46 2.67 6.33
CA ARG A 77 24.33 2.59 7.30
C ARG A 77 23.67 3.94 7.57
N HIS A 78 24.45 5.01 7.54
CA HIS A 78 23.88 6.34 7.75
C HIS A 78 23.07 6.80 6.52
N ILE A 79 23.51 6.41 5.33
CA ILE A 79 22.79 6.66 4.08
C ILE A 79 21.51 5.82 4.03
N GLU A 80 21.58 4.54 4.37
CA GLU A 80 20.41 3.65 4.52
C GLU A 80 19.37 4.25 5.47
N LYS A 81 19.80 4.66 6.67
CA LYS A 81 18.91 5.26 7.66
C LYS A 81 18.26 6.54 7.17
N TYR A 82 19.01 7.36 6.43
CA TYR A 82 18.49 8.58 5.82
C TYR A 82 17.42 8.26 4.78
N LEU A 83 17.70 7.36 3.86
CA LEU A 83 16.73 6.96 2.83
C LEU A 83 15.53 6.20 3.42
N SER A 84 15.72 5.36 4.43
CA SER A 84 14.64 4.65 5.12
C SER A 84 13.69 5.57 5.91
N SER A 85 14.04 6.85 6.07
CA SER A 85 13.12 7.83 6.67
C SER A 85 12.01 8.28 5.73
N PHE A 86 12.13 8.02 4.42
CA PHE A 86 11.10 8.34 3.44
C PHE A 86 9.99 7.31 3.45
N SER A 87 8.75 7.76 3.46
CA SER A 87 7.55 6.90 3.61
C SER A 87 7.26 6.01 2.42
N ASN A 88 7.85 6.30 1.25
CA ASN A 88 7.65 5.56 0.01
C ASN A 88 8.65 4.40 -0.21
N PHE A 89 9.61 4.21 0.71
CA PHE A 89 10.55 3.11 0.68
C PHE A 89 10.18 2.07 1.76
N GLU A 90 10.04 0.82 1.35
CA GLU A 90 9.80 -0.30 2.26
C GLU A 90 11.12 -0.79 2.85
N ASP A 91 12.13 -0.95 1.99
CA ASP A 91 13.47 -1.35 2.37
C ASP A 91 14.53 -0.63 1.55
N VAL A 92 15.68 -0.39 2.14
CA VAL A 92 16.83 0.28 1.52
C VAL A 92 18.10 -0.44 1.94
N GLU A 93 18.86 -0.91 0.97
CA GLU A 93 20.18 -1.50 1.17
C GLU A 93 21.24 -0.65 0.47
N CYS A 94 22.30 -0.29 1.18
CA CYS A 94 23.46 0.42 0.63
C CYS A 94 24.72 -0.41 0.80
N SER A 95 25.44 -0.62 -0.28
CA SER A 95 26.71 -1.34 -0.29
C SER A 95 27.75 -0.62 -1.15
N LEU A 96 29.02 -0.87 -0.87
CA LEU A 96 30.11 -0.40 -1.71
C LEU A 96 30.50 -1.50 -2.68
N THR A 97 30.60 -1.14 -3.94
CA THR A 97 31.00 -2.07 -4.99
C THR A 97 32.52 -2.09 -5.17
N THR A 98 33.06 -3.16 -5.74
CA THR A 98 34.49 -3.34 -5.97
C THR A 98 35.07 -2.32 -6.96
N ASP A 99 34.23 -1.75 -7.84
CA ASP A 99 34.59 -0.69 -8.79
C ASP A 99 34.48 0.73 -8.19
N GLY A 100 34.33 0.82 -6.86
CA GLY A 100 34.38 2.09 -6.14
C GLY A 100 33.12 2.93 -6.24
N LYS A 101 31.93 2.32 -6.46
CA LYS A 101 30.65 3.00 -6.45
C LYS A 101 29.84 2.67 -5.21
N LEU A 102 28.91 3.56 -4.86
CA LEU A 102 27.84 3.28 -3.92
C LEU A 102 26.68 2.61 -4.65
N SER A 103 26.39 1.36 -4.34
CA SER A 103 25.18 0.67 -4.80
C SER A 103 24.05 0.90 -3.80
N VAL A 104 22.94 1.41 -4.28
CA VAL A 104 21.71 1.68 -3.49
C VAL A 104 20.60 0.85 -4.09
N ARG A 105 20.13 -0.14 -3.33
CA ARG A 105 18.97 -0.96 -3.69
C ARG A 105 17.79 -0.50 -2.89
N ILE A 106 16.69 -0.19 -3.57
CA ILE A 106 15.44 0.28 -2.95
C ILE A 106 14.32 -0.66 -3.31
N THR A 107 13.59 -1.08 -2.28
CA THR A 107 12.30 -1.76 -2.43
C THR A 107 11.20 -0.73 -2.21
N PRO A 108 10.42 -0.38 -3.25
CA PRO A 108 9.30 0.55 -3.11
C PRO A 108 8.22 -0.01 -2.21
N MET A 109 7.57 0.86 -1.45
CA MET A 109 6.38 0.50 -0.71
C MET A 109 5.19 0.36 -1.66
N VAL A 110 4.49 -0.77 -1.57
CA VAL A 110 3.32 -1.07 -2.41
C VAL A 110 2.06 -0.56 -1.71
N PRO A 111 1.35 0.44 -2.28
CA PRO A 111 0.06 0.87 -1.78
C PRO A 111 -0.98 -0.26 -1.85
N ALA A 112 -1.80 -0.38 -0.82
CA ALA A 112 -2.93 -1.30 -0.78
C ALA A 112 -4.27 -0.58 -0.95
N ILE A 113 -4.41 0.62 -0.40
CA ILE A 113 -5.58 1.47 -0.55
C ILE A 113 -5.17 2.94 -0.58
N ARG A 114 -6.01 3.77 -1.18
CA ARG A 114 -5.94 5.23 -1.10
C ARG A 114 -6.97 5.72 -0.10
N VAL A 115 -6.52 6.49 0.88
CA VAL A 115 -7.36 7.01 1.96
C VAL A 115 -7.62 8.50 1.73
N PHE A 116 -8.89 8.89 1.86
CA PHE A 116 -9.34 10.27 1.96
C PHE A 116 -9.89 10.49 3.37
N ASP A 117 -9.20 11.29 4.18
CA ASP A 117 -9.51 11.61 5.56
C ASP A 117 -9.68 13.12 5.71
N GLY A 118 -10.90 13.61 5.54
CA GLY A 118 -11.20 15.03 5.38
C GLY A 118 -10.43 15.63 4.19
N ASP A 119 -9.60 16.65 4.44
CA ASP A 119 -8.78 17.32 3.41
C ASP A 119 -7.48 16.58 3.08
N LYS A 120 -7.19 15.49 3.78
CA LYS A 120 -5.95 14.72 3.59
C LYS A 120 -6.18 13.55 2.65
N SER A 121 -5.22 13.33 1.75
CA SER A 121 -5.16 12.13 0.92
C SER A 121 -3.79 11.48 1.05
N TYR A 122 -3.77 10.18 1.31
CA TYR A 122 -2.55 9.39 1.44
C TYR A 122 -2.83 7.94 1.08
N TYR A 123 -1.76 7.18 0.89
CA TYR A 123 -1.87 5.73 0.70
C TYR A 123 -1.47 4.99 1.97
N ILE A 124 -1.95 3.78 2.13
CA ILE A 124 -1.41 2.82 3.11
C ILE A 124 -1.08 1.50 2.42
N ASN A 125 -0.04 0.84 2.92
CA ASN A 125 0.31 -0.50 2.46
C ASN A 125 -0.53 -1.58 3.17
N LYS A 126 -0.27 -2.84 2.81
CA LYS A 126 -0.93 -4.02 3.43
C LYS A 126 -0.78 -4.11 4.96
N ASP A 127 0.23 -3.49 5.53
CA ASP A 127 0.52 -3.50 6.97
C ASP A 127 -0.05 -2.26 7.69
N GLY A 128 -0.69 -1.35 6.94
CA GLY A 128 -1.27 -0.11 7.44
C GLY A 128 -0.24 1.02 7.61
N LYS A 129 0.97 0.88 7.05
CA LYS A 129 1.97 1.94 7.05
C LYS A 129 1.58 3.02 6.04
N VAL A 130 1.63 4.27 6.46
CA VAL A 130 1.25 5.43 5.64
C VAL A 130 2.35 5.73 4.61
N ILE A 131 1.91 5.98 3.39
CA ILE A 131 2.73 6.44 2.27
C ILE A 131 2.18 7.81 1.87
N GLU A 132 3.00 8.84 1.96
CA GLU A 132 2.59 10.20 1.58
C GLU A 132 2.28 10.28 0.09
N SER A 133 1.11 10.85 -0.23
CA SER A 133 0.72 11.10 -1.62
C SER A 133 1.33 12.40 -2.10
N LYS A 134 2.32 12.31 -3.01
CA LYS A 134 2.77 13.48 -3.77
C LYS A 134 1.84 13.70 -4.97
N ALA A 135 1.67 14.93 -5.41
CA ALA A 135 0.75 15.30 -6.50
C ALA A 135 1.01 14.57 -7.84
N SER A 136 2.25 14.13 -8.07
CA SER A 136 2.67 13.39 -9.27
C SER A 136 2.50 11.87 -9.17
N PHE A 137 1.93 11.39 -8.05
CA PHE A 137 1.88 9.97 -7.73
C PHE A 137 0.44 9.47 -7.74
N PHE A 138 0.11 8.58 -8.67
CA PHE A 138 -1.18 7.92 -8.77
C PHE A 138 -0.98 6.41 -8.90
N VAL A 139 -1.65 5.66 -8.04
CA VAL A 139 -1.73 4.20 -8.14
C VAL A 139 -3.20 3.82 -8.11
N ASP A 140 -3.59 2.94 -9.02
CA ASP A 140 -4.95 2.41 -9.08
C ASP A 140 -5.12 1.35 -7.99
N VAL A 141 -5.65 1.79 -6.85
CA VAL A 141 -5.97 0.96 -5.70
C VAL A 141 -7.34 1.35 -5.15
N PRO A 142 -8.03 0.49 -4.40
CA PRO A 142 -9.31 0.81 -3.79
C PRO A 142 -9.29 2.12 -3.01
N ILE A 143 -10.35 2.89 -3.18
CA ILE A 143 -10.53 4.16 -2.48
C ILE A 143 -11.30 3.91 -1.20
N VAL A 144 -10.77 4.45 -0.09
CA VAL A 144 -11.43 4.48 1.21
C VAL A 144 -11.59 5.92 1.65
N SER A 145 -12.82 6.35 1.90
CA SER A 145 -13.14 7.68 2.43
C SER A 145 -13.69 7.56 3.84
N GLY A 146 -13.39 8.52 4.70
CA GLY A 146 -13.96 8.52 6.04
C GLY A 146 -13.34 9.53 6.99
N LYS A 147 -13.68 9.41 8.26
CA LYS A 147 -13.05 10.14 9.36
C LYS A 147 -12.33 9.16 10.26
N PHE A 148 -11.01 9.20 10.22
CA PHE A 148 -10.19 8.29 10.99
C PHE A 148 -9.67 8.95 12.28
N SER A 149 -9.40 8.11 13.28
CA SER A 149 -8.95 8.53 14.60
C SER A 149 -7.88 7.59 15.13
N LYS A 150 -7.40 7.84 16.35
CA LYS A 150 -6.46 6.90 17.02
C LYS A 150 -7.08 5.56 17.34
N THR A 151 -8.40 5.51 17.55
CA THR A 151 -9.15 4.29 17.88
C THR A 151 -9.70 3.58 16.66
N PHE A 152 -9.97 4.31 15.59
CA PHE A 152 -10.43 3.76 14.31
C PHE A 152 -9.49 4.22 13.20
N THR A 153 -8.63 3.33 12.74
CA THR A 153 -7.61 3.60 11.73
C THR A 153 -7.95 2.96 10.39
N PRO A 154 -7.46 3.50 9.27
CA PRO A 154 -7.70 2.89 7.94
C PRO A 154 -7.25 1.43 7.83
N ARG A 155 -6.29 1.00 8.67
CA ARG A 155 -5.85 -0.40 8.75
C ARG A 155 -6.99 -1.36 9.07
N GLN A 156 -7.97 -0.91 9.87
CA GLN A 156 -9.11 -1.74 10.25
C GLN A 156 -10.07 -2.00 9.10
N VAL A 157 -10.02 -1.20 8.03
CA VAL A 157 -10.83 -1.37 6.82
C VAL A 157 -10.15 -2.32 5.79
N LEU A 158 -8.84 -2.56 5.90
CA LEU A 158 -8.09 -3.43 4.99
C LEU A 158 -8.69 -4.84 4.78
N PRO A 159 -9.27 -5.53 5.79
CA PRO A 159 -9.90 -6.83 5.55
C PRO A 159 -11.05 -6.75 4.55
N VAL A 160 -11.87 -5.70 4.61
CA VAL A 160 -12.99 -5.49 3.68
C VAL A 160 -12.50 -5.13 2.29
N THR A 161 -11.54 -4.24 2.16
CA THR A 161 -11.00 -3.84 0.85
C THR A 161 -10.32 -5.01 0.15
N ARG A 162 -9.52 -5.81 0.85
CA ARG A 162 -8.93 -7.05 0.31
C ARG A 162 -9.97 -8.07 -0.11
N PHE A 163 -11.03 -8.22 0.70
CA PHE A 163 -12.13 -9.11 0.36
C PHE A 163 -12.81 -8.66 -0.94
N ILE A 164 -13.06 -7.35 -1.09
CA ILE A 164 -13.65 -6.78 -2.30
C ILE A 164 -12.73 -7.00 -3.52
N GLU A 165 -11.44 -6.71 -3.40
CA GLU A 165 -10.46 -6.88 -4.49
C GLU A 165 -10.38 -8.32 -4.99
N ASN A 166 -10.39 -9.28 -4.07
CA ASN A 166 -10.28 -10.71 -4.40
C ASN A 166 -11.60 -11.32 -4.94
N ASP A 167 -12.71 -10.60 -4.83
CA ASP A 167 -13.98 -11.08 -5.34
C ASP A 167 -14.24 -10.60 -6.77
N PRO A 168 -14.48 -11.50 -7.74
CA PRO A 168 -14.63 -11.15 -9.16
C PRO A 168 -15.86 -10.28 -9.47
N VAL A 169 -16.85 -10.25 -8.57
CA VAL A 169 -18.07 -9.45 -8.69
C VAL A 169 -17.94 -8.14 -7.94
N LEU A 170 -17.53 -8.20 -6.68
CA LEU A 170 -17.42 -7.00 -5.84
C LEU A 170 -16.35 -6.04 -6.34
N SER A 171 -15.22 -6.53 -6.86
CA SER A 171 -14.15 -5.70 -7.43
C SER A 171 -14.61 -4.83 -8.60
N LYS A 172 -15.60 -5.30 -9.37
CA LYS A 172 -16.19 -4.53 -10.48
C LYS A 172 -17.36 -3.66 -10.03
N LEU A 173 -18.04 -4.08 -8.99
CA LEU A 173 -19.24 -3.45 -8.46
C LEU A 173 -18.95 -2.25 -7.57
N VAL A 174 -17.99 -2.39 -6.65
CA VAL A 174 -17.69 -1.38 -5.64
C VAL A 174 -16.74 -0.35 -6.22
N GLY A 175 -17.12 0.91 -6.17
CA GLY A 175 -16.30 2.04 -6.60
C GLY A 175 -15.47 2.63 -5.46
N MET A 176 -16.04 2.67 -4.26
CA MET A 176 -15.42 3.28 -3.09
C MET A 176 -15.96 2.62 -1.82
N VAL A 177 -15.17 2.64 -0.76
CA VAL A 177 -15.58 2.25 0.60
C VAL A 177 -15.60 3.50 1.46
N GLU A 178 -16.71 3.76 2.13
CA GLU A 178 -16.83 4.82 3.13
C GLU A 178 -16.84 4.20 4.53
N ALA A 179 -15.99 4.71 5.43
CA ALA A 179 -15.83 4.15 6.75
C ALA A 179 -15.51 5.25 7.76
N SER A 180 -16.49 5.61 8.55
CA SER A 180 -16.32 6.58 9.65
C SER A 180 -16.42 5.93 11.03
N ASP A 181 -16.83 4.66 11.07
CA ASP A 181 -17.03 3.86 12.27
C ASP A 181 -16.69 2.39 11.96
N PRO A 182 -16.08 1.62 12.90
CA PRO A 182 -15.73 0.22 12.67
C PRO A 182 -16.93 -0.70 12.41
N ASP A 183 -18.10 -0.34 12.89
CA ASP A 183 -19.35 -1.12 12.77
C ASP A 183 -20.28 -0.58 11.67
N ASN A 184 -19.85 0.44 10.92
CA ASN A 184 -20.64 1.08 9.88
C ASN A 184 -19.81 1.36 8.63
N ILE A 185 -19.32 0.29 8.02
CA ILE A 185 -18.61 0.36 6.73
C ILE A 185 -19.64 0.34 5.61
N ILE A 186 -19.59 1.32 4.73
CA ILE A 186 -20.51 1.51 3.61
C ILE A 186 -19.75 1.26 2.32
N LEU A 187 -20.31 0.42 1.45
CA LEU A 187 -19.79 0.24 0.09
C LEU A 187 -20.61 1.14 -0.84
N VAL A 188 -19.91 1.91 -1.66
CA VAL A 188 -20.51 2.76 -2.69
C VAL A 188 -20.37 2.04 -4.03
N PRO A 189 -21.46 1.46 -4.56
CA PRO A 189 -21.43 0.78 -5.85
C PRO A 189 -21.20 1.75 -7.00
N ARG A 190 -20.66 1.24 -8.11
CA ARG A 190 -20.59 1.96 -9.40
C ARG A 190 -21.96 2.05 -10.09
N ILE A 191 -22.94 1.29 -9.64
CA ILE A 191 -24.31 1.32 -10.09
C ILE A 191 -25.03 2.43 -9.35
N HIS A 192 -25.65 3.34 -10.07
CA HIS A 192 -26.31 4.50 -9.51
C HIS A 192 -27.46 4.15 -8.57
N GLY A 193 -27.59 4.96 -7.54
CA GLY A 193 -28.82 5.15 -6.83
C GLY A 193 -28.86 4.65 -5.41
N HIS A 194 -27.96 3.77 -4.95
CA HIS A 194 -28.00 3.28 -3.58
C HIS A 194 -26.61 3.06 -3.02
N VAL A 195 -26.51 3.00 -1.70
CA VAL A 195 -25.31 2.56 -0.99
C VAL A 195 -25.58 1.23 -0.27
N VAL A 196 -24.52 0.51 0.05
CA VAL A 196 -24.63 -0.77 0.77
C VAL A 196 -24.01 -0.63 2.14
N ASN A 197 -24.83 -0.69 3.19
CA ASN A 197 -24.33 -0.75 4.56
C ASN A 197 -23.84 -2.17 4.83
N PHE A 198 -22.51 -2.34 4.81
CA PHE A 198 -21.86 -3.61 5.03
C PHE A 198 -21.62 -3.89 6.53
N GLY A 199 -21.64 -2.85 7.36
CA GLY A 199 -21.42 -2.91 8.80
C GLY A 199 -19.96 -3.15 9.15
N ASP A 200 -19.68 -4.17 9.93
CA ASP A 200 -18.35 -4.52 10.43
C ASP A 200 -17.53 -5.39 9.45
N THR A 201 -16.32 -5.76 9.86
CA THR A 201 -15.42 -6.63 9.08
C THR A 201 -15.66 -8.14 9.28
N ASN A 202 -16.73 -8.52 10.00
CA ASN A 202 -17.08 -9.91 10.26
C ASN A 202 -18.04 -10.45 9.19
N ARG A 203 -18.12 -11.79 9.06
CA ARG A 203 -19.07 -12.51 8.19
C ARG A 203 -19.11 -12.03 6.74
N LEU A 204 -17.96 -11.64 6.19
CA LEU A 204 -17.84 -11.00 4.87
C LEU A 204 -18.51 -11.83 3.77
N GLU A 205 -18.32 -13.15 3.77
CA GLU A 205 -18.88 -14.04 2.77
C GLU A 205 -20.41 -14.20 2.88
N GLU A 206 -20.96 -14.19 4.12
CA GLU A 206 -22.39 -14.20 4.34
C GLU A 206 -23.03 -12.90 3.79
N LYS A 207 -22.47 -11.76 4.13
CA LYS A 207 -22.91 -10.44 3.66
C LYS A 207 -22.83 -10.33 2.13
N ARG A 208 -21.75 -10.83 1.54
CA ARG A 208 -21.60 -10.91 0.09
C ARG A 208 -22.73 -11.70 -0.55
N ARG A 209 -22.99 -12.92 -0.05
CA ARG A 209 -24.07 -13.77 -0.59
C ARG A 209 -25.43 -13.09 -0.48
N ALA A 210 -25.72 -12.45 0.65
CA ALA A 210 -26.94 -11.68 0.85
C ALA A 210 -27.07 -10.55 -0.17
N LEU A 211 -26.03 -9.74 -0.36
CA LEU A 211 -25.99 -8.65 -1.34
C LEU A 211 -26.23 -9.15 -2.77
N ILE A 212 -25.51 -10.18 -3.19
CA ILE A 212 -25.65 -10.75 -4.54
C ILE A 212 -27.06 -11.32 -4.76
N THR A 213 -27.66 -11.89 -3.71
CA THR A 213 -29.06 -12.40 -3.77
C THR A 213 -30.03 -11.25 -4.02
N VAL A 214 -29.90 -10.14 -3.30
CA VAL A 214 -30.73 -8.94 -3.52
C VAL A 214 -30.55 -8.42 -4.94
N TYR A 215 -29.33 -8.30 -5.42
CA TYR A 215 -29.04 -7.79 -6.77
C TYR A 215 -29.59 -8.70 -7.88
N ARG A 216 -29.61 -10.01 -7.67
CA ARG A 216 -30.15 -10.95 -8.66
C ARG A 216 -31.65 -11.15 -8.59
N LYS A 217 -32.23 -11.14 -7.39
CA LYS A 217 -33.62 -11.55 -7.19
C LYS A 217 -34.58 -10.39 -6.85
N VAL A 218 -34.07 -9.26 -6.39
CA VAL A 218 -34.95 -8.13 -5.95
C VAL A 218 -34.82 -6.94 -6.89
N MET A 219 -33.61 -6.46 -7.10
CA MET A 219 -33.38 -5.23 -7.87
C MET A 219 -33.93 -5.27 -9.31
N PRO A 220 -33.85 -6.39 -10.08
CA PRO A 220 -34.41 -6.44 -11.43
C PRO A 220 -35.93 -6.28 -11.48
N TYR A 221 -36.64 -6.64 -10.39
CA TYR A 221 -38.10 -6.55 -10.34
C TYR A 221 -38.61 -5.26 -9.69
N LYS A 222 -37.88 -4.74 -8.70
CA LYS A 222 -38.27 -3.53 -7.97
C LYS A 222 -37.72 -2.24 -8.57
N GLY A 223 -36.63 -2.33 -9.34
CA GLY A 223 -35.89 -1.19 -9.87
C GLY A 223 -34.67 -0.85 -9.04
N TRP A 224 -33.65 -0.38 -9.73
CA TRP A 224 -32.35 -0.03 -9.13
C TRP A 224 -32.37 1.28 -8.37
N GLU A 225 -33.37 2.12 -8.60
CA GLU A 225 -33.53 3.43 -7.97
C GLU A 225 -34.59 3.44 -6.85
N GLU A 226 -35.17 2.27 -6.54
CA GLU A 226 -36.21 2.17 -5.52
C GLU A 226 -35.68 2.36 -4.10
N TYR A 227 -34.42 2.00 -3.87
CA TYR A 227 -33.81 2.01 -2.55
C TYR A 227 -32.63 2.98 -2.48
N ASP A 228 -32.47 3.68 -1.37
CA ASP A 228 -31.30 4.49 -1.05
C ASP A 228 -30.20 3.68 -0.39
N THR A 229 -30.58 2.78 0.51
CA THR A 229 -29.64 1.97 1.27
C THR A 229 -30.07 0.51 1.29
N ILE A 230 -29.11 -0.38 1.08
CA ILE A 230 -29.25 -1.82 1.25
C ILE A 230 -28.33 -2.23 2.40
N SER A 231 -28.87 -2.60 3.55
CA SER A 231 -28.09 -3.01 4.71
C SER A 231 -28.00 -4.52 4.80
N VAL A 232 -26.78 -5.05 4.71
CA VAL A 232 -26.46 -6.48 4.89
C VAL A 232 -25.75 -6.74 6.21
N LYS A 233 -25.67 -5.75 7.10
CA LYS A 233 -24.95 -5.87 8.38
C LYS A 233 -25.60 -6.85 9.37
N PHE A 234 -26.89 -7.08 9.25
CA PHE A 234 -27.65 -7.95 10.15
C PHE A 234 -27.54 -9.42 9.74
N LYS A 235 -27.41 -10.31 10.73
CA LYS A 235 -27.36 -11.76 10.47
C LYS A 235 -28.70 -12.28 9.99
N GLY A 236 -28.70 -12.98 8.84
CA GLY A 236 -29.89 -13.67 8.34
C GLY A 236 -30.96 -12.77 7.71
N GLN A 237 -30.74 -11.46 7.59
CA GLN A 237 -31.70 -10.53 6.98
C GLN A 237 -31.02 -9.42 6.21
N VAL A 238 -31.72 -8.88 5.22
CA VAL A 238 -31.33 -7.66 4.51
C VAL A 238 -32.41 -6.62 4.75
N VAL A 239 -32.00 -5.43 5.15
CA VAL A 239 -32.89 -4.28 5.34
C VAL A 239 -32.65 -3.32 4.17
N ALA A 240 -33.71 -2.93 3.48
CA ALA A 240 -33.64 -1.98 2.39
C ALA A 240 -34.50 -0.76 2.68
N THR A 241 -33.89 0.41 2.73
CA THR A 241 -34.56 1.69 2.94
C THR A 241 -34.99 2.25 1.59
N ARG A 242 -36.27 2.54 1.43
CA ARG A 242 -36.81 3.13 0.19
C ARG A 242 -36.33 4.57 0.05
N ARG A 243 -36.10 4.95 -1.21
CA ARG A 243 -35.83 6.34 -1.55
C ARG A 243 -37.12 7.16 -1.42
N ASP A 244 -37.03 8.29 -0.73
CA ASP A 244 -38.12 9.25 -0.71
C ASP A 244 -38.25 9.91 -2.11
N LYS A 245 -39.38 9.65 -2.77
CA LYS A 245 -39.70 10.17 -4.10
C LYS A 245 -40.42 11.52 -4.05
N ARG A 246 -40.57 12.14 -2.87
CA ARG A 246 -41.22 13.45 -2.80
C ARG A 246 -40.39 14.49 -3.58
N PRO A 247 -41.03 15.33 -4.41
CA PRO A 247 -40.35 16.44 -5.05
C PRO A 247 -39.72 17.33 -3.96
N MET A 248 -38.45 17.71 -4.11
CA MET A 248 -37.87 18.73 -3.23
C MET A 248 -38.63 20.02 -3.49
N GLU A 249 -39.54 20.38 -2.62
CA GLU A 249 -40.06 21.73 -2.54
C GLU A 249 -38.92 22.63 -2.06
N HIS A 250 -38.51 23.57 -2.92
CA HIS A 250 -37.52 24.55 -2.57
C HIS A 250 -38.05 25.39 -1.41
N GLY A 251 -37.57 25.14 -0.19
CA GLY A 251 -37.77 26.01 0.99
C GLY A 251 -38.53 25.45 2.16
N GLY A 252 -38.73 24.15 2.31
CA GLY A 252 -39.38 23.54 3.50
C GLY A 252 -38.36 23.16 4.57
N ILE A 253 -38.55 23.61 5.79
CA ILE A 253 -37.95 23.10 7.04
C ILE A 253 -38.36 21.66 7.16
N TYR A 254 -37.40 20.73 7.30
CA TYR A 254 -37.71 19.31 7.52
C TYR A 254 -38.46 19.13 8.83
N ASP A 255 -39.73 18.72 8.78
CA ASP A 255 -40.44 18.16 9.92
C ASP A 255 -39.99 16.71 10.13
N ASP A 256 -39.43 16.43 11.29
CA ASP A 256 -38.70 15.20 11.68
C ASP A 256 -39.62 13.98 11.96
N ASP A 257 -40.89 14.04 11.60
CA ASP A 257 -41.91 13.04 11.94
C ASP A 257 -42.44 12.28 10.70
N THR A 258 -41.56 11.83 9.79
CA THR A 258 -42.02 10.97 8.70
C THR A 258 -41.59 9.53 8.91
N ASP A 259 -42.59 8.68 9.14
CA ASP A 259 -42.50 7.23 9.27
C ASP A 259 -41.55 6.60 8.23
N MET A 260 -40.36 6.17 8.68
CA MET A 260 -39.51 5.27 7.90
C MET A 260 -40.19 3.90 7.86
N GLU A 261 -40.84 3.59 6.76
CA GLU A 261 -41.32 2.24 6.49
C GLU A 261 -40.11 1.34 6.18
N GLU A 262 -39.49 0.78 7.19
CA GLU A 262 -38.42 -0.21 7.06
C GLU A 262 -39.01 -1.50 6.48
N ALA A 263 -38.80 -1.71 5.17
CA ALA A 263 -39.10 -2.99 4.55
C ALA A 263 -37.99 -3.99 4.85
N THR A 264 -38.23 -4.85 5.85
CA THR A 264 -37.36 -6.02 6.09
C THR A 264 -37.59 -7.05 4.99
N LEU A 265 -36.57 -7.28 4.16
CA LEU A 265 -36.59 -8.35 3.18
C LEU A 265 -36.04 -9.63 3.83
N PRO A 266 -36.82 -10.72 3.92
CA PRO A 266 -36.29 -11.97 4.39
C PRO A 266 -35.19 -12.48 3.45
N VAL A 267 -34.03 -12.83 4.00
CA VAL A 267 -33.04 -13.59 3.24
C VAL A 267 -33.67 -14.93 2.91
N VAL A 268 -34.01 -15.16 1.67
CA VAL A 268 -34.40 -16.48 1.21
C VAL A 268 -33.26 -17.42 1.55
N ALA A 269 -33.51 -18.35 2.48
CA ALA A 269 -32.55 -19.37 2.89
C ALA A 269 -31.94 -19.98 1.61
N ALA A 270 -30.59 -20.03 1.57
CA ALA A 270 -29.90 -20.65 0.45
C ALA A 270 -30.45 -22.05 0.29
N VAL A 271 -31.20 -22.27 -0.77
CA VAL A 271 -31.57 -23.60 -1.23
C VAL A 271 -30.24 -24.29 -1.51
N ASN A 272 -29.96 -25.35 -0.75
CA ASN A 272 -28.93 -26.30 -1.08
C ASN A 272 -29.19 -26.76 -2.52
N ALA A 273 -28.39 -26.27 -3.46
CA ALA A 273 -28.31 -26.84 -4.80
C ALA A 273 -27.17 -27.84 -4.76
N GLU A 274 -27.53 -29.09 -4.99
CA GLU A 274 -26.67 -30.21 -5.34
C GLU A 274 -25.66 -29.85 -6.45
#